data_28cccda0a8177185a4f05bece6d16e84
#
_entry.id   28cccda0a8177185a4f05bece6d16e84
#
_cell.length_a   1.000
_cell.length_b   1.000
_cell.length_c   1.000
_cell.angle_alpha   90.00
_cell.angle_beta   90.00
_cell.angle_gamma   90.00
#
_symmetry.space_group_name_H-M   'P 1'
#
loop_
_entity.id
_entity.type
_entity.pdbx_description
1 polymer ?
#
loop_
_entity_poly.entity_id
_entity_poly.type
_entity_poly.pdbx_seq_one_letter_code
_entity_poly.pdbx_strand_id
1 'polypeptide(L)'
;MAVKSKTSKMIWGKAAARCSICREILIEGKNENSSHLITIGEIAHIVAEKNDGPRGKSNLTPMERDDVENLLLLCQKHHTIVDNDTNLYTVEKLKGIKNIHELWVDNKLNTSPSWEAKIEQAYYLNIPRLSILSSDLNEEANKYNLEKIDTLSNLGMDLFYLMENFKSTINKIDLKSIPLNEAISYPDDIVGCYVSFTERFRTKDIIIPGSYGIKTTPQEKLNPHIYTNIDGYKIVLSINYKWITTSTAYCFFRPSGGHSNFSGYGIVNDIDTTAKVIYITPYIIGLKKEKPHPILLKRAHGDERELEELISNNSKNPKNSDVHWNGDIDECNCCGFDFSYLNYMVDAIVNGCGFNMCATCFLKSHKKLGMGYGQAYIKEGKKWRYIAG
;
A
#
# COMPACT_ATOMS: atom_id res chain seq x y z
N MET A 1 -10.93 27.13 -33.23
CA MET A 1 -11.03 28.05 -32.07
C MET A 1 -10.01 27.61 -31.04
N ALA A 2 -9.40 28.50 -30.30
CA ALA A 2 -8.48 28.08 -29.24
C ALA A 2 -9.29 27.46 -28.09
N VAL A 3 -8.79 26.31 -27.56
CA VAL A 3 -9.37 25.61 -26.40
C VAL A 3 -9.56 26.64 -25.26
N LYS A 4 -10.73 26.64 -24.61
CA LYS A 4 -11.05 27.56 -23.53
C LYS A 4 -10.01 27.50 -22.41
N SER A 5 -9.65 28.65 -21.83
CA SER A 5 -8.65 28.75 -20.76
C SER A 5 -8.94 27.79 -19.58
N LYS A 6 -10.21 27.61 -19.22
CA LYS A 6 -10.60 26.66 -18.16
C LYS A 6 -10.27 25.21 -18.55
N THR A 7 -10.63 24.77 -19.76
CA THR A 7 -10.34 23.43 -20.28
C THR A 7 -8.83 23.20 -20.37
N SER A 8 -8.08 24.20 -20.90
CA SER A 8 -6.62 24.12 -20.95
C SER A 8 -5.99 23.90 -19.57
N LYS A 9 -6.41 24.67 -18.56
CA LYS A 9 -5.91 24.48 -17.18
C LYS A 9 -6.22 23.07 -16.63
N MET A 10 -7.39 22.52 -16.94
CA MET A 10 -7.77 21.18 -16.51
C MET A 10 -6.89 20.11 -17.18
N ILE A 11 -6.63 20.22 -18.47
CA ILE A 11 -5.76 19.29 -19.19
C ILE A 11 -4.33 19.34 -18.64
N TRP A 12 -3.74 20.52 -18.47
CA TRP A 12 -2.41 20.68 -17.90
C TRP A 12 -2.33 20.14 -16.46
N GLY A 13 -3.36 20.38 -15.65
CA GLY A 13 -3.46 19.84 -14.28
C GLY A 13 -3.55 18.32 -14.26
N LYS A 14 -4.48 17.72 -15.02
CA LYS A 14 -4.67 16.27 -15.10
C LYS A 14 -3.44 15.54 -15.64
N ALA A 15 -2.70 16.17 -16.57
CA ALA A 15 -1.47 15.62 -17.11
C ALA A 15 -0.22 15.89 -16.26
N ALA A 16 -0.34 16.62 -15.12
CA ALA A 16 0.79 17.07 -14.30
C ALA A 16 1.90 17.74 -15.13
N ALA A 17 1.52 18.54 -16.12
CA ALA A 17 2.43 19.20 -17.07
C ALA A 17 3.41 18.25 -17.79
N ARG A 18 2.98 17.00 -18.07
CA ARG A 18 3.78 15.98 -18.75
C ARG A 18 3.09 15.48 -20.01
N CYS A 19 3.90 15.04 -20.98
CA CYS A 19 3.42 14.38 -22.18
C CYS A 19 2.71 13.06 -21.81
N SER A 20 1.47 12.86 -22.29
CA SER A 20 0.69 11.66 -22.02
C SER A 20 1.29 10.36 -22.59
N ILE A 21 2.27 10.46 -23.49
CA ILE A 21 2.94 9.29 -24.11
C ILE A 21 4.31 9.05 -23.46
N CYS A 22 5.25 10.02 -23.53
CA CYS A 22 6.63 9.82 -23.03
C CYS A 22 6.86 10.33 -21.59
N ARG A 23 5.87 10.98 -20.98
CA ARG A 23 5.93 11.52 -19.61
C ARG A 23 7.01 12.59 -19.39
N GLU A 24 7.61 13.10 -20.47
CA GLU A 24 8.54 14.22 -20.41
C GLU A 24 7.86 15.47 -19.84
N ILE A 25 8.58 16.22 -19.00
CA ILE A 25 8.09 17.47 -18.45
C ILE A 25 7.94 18.49 -19.59
N LEU A 26 6.79 19.14 -19.67
CA LEU A 26 6.45 20.09 -20.72
C LEU A 26 6.53 21.56 -20.26
N ILE A 27 7.23 21.78 -19.17
CA ILE A 27 7.60 23.11 -18.67
C ILE A 27 9.12 23.12 -18.54
N GLU A 28 9.79 23.96 -19.30
CA GLU A 28 11.20 24.22 -19.11
C GLU A 28 11.42 25.29 -18.05
N GLY A 29 12.30 24.97 -17.10
CA GLY A 29 12.64 25.85 -15.99
C GLY A 29 13.68 26.91 -16.36
N LYS A 30 13.95 27.78 -15.42
CA LYS A 30 15.09 28.72 -15.47
C LYS A 30 16.38 27.94 -15.61
N ASN A 31 17.14 28.24 -16.64
CA ASN A 31 18.54 27.84 -16.76
C ASN A 31 19.43 29.11 -16.74
N GLU A 32 20.73 28.95 -16.78
CA GLU A 32 21.69 30.07 -16.72
C GLU A 32 21.46 31.14 -17.81
N ASN A 33 20.70 30.78 -18.88
CA ASN A 33 20.43 31.63 -20.03
C ASN A 33 18.97 32.11 -20.14
N SER A 34 18.06 31.65 -19.27
CA SER A 34 16.64 32.04 -19.30
C SER A 34 16.08 32.28 -17.89
N SER A 35 15.50 33.47 -17.70
CA SER A 35 14.82 33.85 -16.46
C SER A 35 13.35 33.45 -16.39
N HIS A 36 12.79 32.85 -17.46
CA HIS A 36 11.36 32.58 -17.60
C HIS A 36 11.08 31.08 -17.72
N LEU A 37 9.95 30.63 -17.16
CA LEU A 37 9.38 29.31 -17.42
C LEU A 37 8.71 29.32 -18.79
N ILE A 38 8.99 28.30 -19.61
CA ILE A 38 8.46 28.13 -20.96
C ILE A 38 7.64 26.85 -21.01
N THR A 39 6.42 26.92 -21.55
CA THR A 39 5.62 25.72 -21.83
C THR A 39 5.92 25.23 -23.24
N ILE A 40 6.34 23.94 -23.35
CA ILE A 40 6.69 23.28 -24.62
C ILE A 40 5.68 22.20 -25.00
N GLY A 41 4.57 22.10 -24.26
CA GLY A 41 3.49 21.14 -24.50
C GLY A 41 2.38 21.71 -25.35
N GLU A 42 1.69 20.82 -26.06
CA GLU A 42 0.55 21.14 -26.91
C GLU A 42 -0.67 20.30 -26.51
N ILE A 43 -1.86 20.93 -26.54
CA ILE A 43 -3.11 20.21 -26.30
C ILE A 43 -3.57 19.63 -27.64
N ALA A 44 -3.57 18.30 -27.72
CA ALA A 44 -3.97 17.55 -28.90
C ALA A 44 -5.43 17.10 -28.80
N HIS A 45 -6.15 17.11 -29.92
CA HIS A 45 -7.49 16.55 -30.02
C HIS A 45 -7.42 15.05 -30.31
N ILE A 46 -8.17 14.22 -29.62
CA ILE A 46 -8.35 12.79 -29.90
C ILE A 46 -9.15 12.64 -31.20
N VAL A 47 -10.32 13.24 -31.26
CA VAL A 47 -11.10 13.46 -32.47
C VAL A 47 -10.88 14.91 -32.88
N ALA A 48 -10.35 15.17 -34.05
CA ALA A 48 -9.99 16.51 -34.50
C ALA A 48 -11.12 17.55 -34.35
N GLU A 49 -10.75 18.83 -34.16
CA GLU A 49 -11.70 19.95 -34.11
C GLU A 49 -12.58 20.00 -35.35
N LYS A 50 -12.01 19.73 -36.55
CA LYS A 50 -12.72 19.73 -37.83
C LYS A 50 -12.92 18.31 -38.38
N ASN A 51 -13.98 18.12 -39.18
CA ASN A 51 -14.32 16.83 -39.76
C ASN A 51 -13.27 16.32 -40.79
N ASP A 52 -12.51 17.20 -41.40
CA ASP A 52 -11.42 16.90 -42.36
C ASP A 52 -10.06 16.70 -41.70
N GLY A 53 -9.97 16.92 -40.38
CA GLY A 53 -8.74 16.69 -39.63
C GLY A 53 -8.51 15.22 -39.22
N PRO A 54 -7.37 14.95 -38.53
CA PRO A 54 -7.03 13.58 -38.06
C PRO A 54 -8.15 12.98 -37.21
N ARG A 55 -8.62 11.76 -37.56
CA ARG A 55 -9.73 11.08 -36.84
C ARG A 55 -11.02 11.93 -36.77
N GLY A 56 -11.19 12.94 -37.68
CA GLY A 56 -12.26 13.95 -37.59
C GLY A 56 -13.67 13.43 -37.91
N LYS A 57 -13.82 12.30 -38.61
CA LYS A 57 -15.10 11.67 -38.91
C LYS A 57 -15.75 11.11 -37.64
N SER A 58 -16.60 11.90 -36.99
CA SER A 58 -17.24 11.56 -35.72
C SER A 58 -18.55 12.31 -35.56
N ASN A 59 -19.46 11.78 -34.76
CA ASN A 59 -20.75 12.39 -34.39
C ASN A 59 -20.61 13.43 -33.26
N LEU A 60 -19.42 13.72 -32.77
CA LEU A 60 -19.19 14.68 -31.72
C LEU A 60 -19.56 16.08 -32.19
N THR A 61 -20.30 16.80 -31.34
CA THR A 61 -20.61 18.22 -31.54
C THR A 61 -19.35 19.08 -31.38
N PRO A 62 -19.29 20.31 -31.90
CA PRO A 62 -18.14 21.21 -31.70
C PRO A 62 -17.78 21.41 -30.22
N MET A 63 -18.77 21.39 -29.32
CA MET A 63 -18.55 21.59 -27.89
C MET A 63 -17.91 20.32 -27.25
N GLU A 64 -18.32 19.14 -27.65
CA GLU A 64 -17.73 17.87 -27.20
C GLU A 64 -16.32 17.66 -27.75
N ARG A 65 -16.00 18.22 -28.93
CA ARG A 65 -14.65 18.17 -29.48
C ARG A 65 -13.65 18.97 -28.64
N ASP A 66 -14.09 20.08 -28.03
CA ASP A 66 -13.28 20.91 -27.14
C ASP A 66 -13.41 20.53 -25.65
N ASP A 67 -14.09 19.43 -25.35
CA ASP A 67 -14.22 18.92 -23.98
C ASP A 67 -12.93 18.23 -23.50
N VAL A 68 -12.73 18.26 -22.19
CA VAL A 68 -11.59 17.62 -21.51
C VAL A 68 -11.43 16.15 -21.92
N GLU A 69 -12.54 15.44 -22.11
CA GLU A 69 -12.53 14.01 -22.46
C GLU A 69 -12.00 13.74 -23.88
N ASN A 70 -12.02 14.71 -24.75
CA ASN A 70 -11.50 14.60 -26.11
C ASN A 70 -10.12 15.25 -26.31
N LEU A 71 -9.48 15.67 -25.24
CA LEU A 71 -8.20 16.38 -25.26
C LEU A 71 -7.16 15.68 -24.42
N LEU A 72 -5.90 15.68 -24.85
CA LEU A 72 -4.75 15.20 -24.09
C LEU A 72 -3.56 16.12 -24.28
N LEU A 73 -2.60 16.09 -23.33
CA LEU A 73 -1.39 16.90 -23.36
C LEU A 73 -0.24 16.11 -23.96
N LEU A 74 0.41 16.61 -24.99
CA LEU A 74 1.52 15.98 -25.68
C LEU A 74 2.71 16.92 -25.81
N CYS A 75 3.92 16.37 -25.96
CA CYS A 75 5.04 17.14 -26.51
C CYS A 75 4.87 17.30 -28.01
N GLN A 76 5.49 18.30 -28.60
CA GLN A 76 5.42 18.61 -30.03
C GLN A 76 5.73 17.36 -30.91
N LYS A 77 6.75 16.58 -30.54
CA LYS A 77 7.11 15.35 -31.24
C LYS A 77 5.94 14.34 -31.29
N HIS A 78 5.33 14.06 -30.15
CA HIS A 78 4.24 13.09 -30.08
C HIS A 78 2.94 13.64 -30.67
N HIS A 79 2.66 14.93 -30.58
CA HIS A 79 1.54 15.54 -31.29
C HIS A 79 1.66 15.32 -32.79
N THR A 80 2.84 15.61 -33.38
CA THR A 80 3.11 15.39 -34.80
C THR A 80 2.95 13.91 -35.20
N ILE A 81 3.48 12.98 -34.39
CA ILE A 81 3.38 11.53 -34.68
C ILE A 81 1.93 11.06 -34.67
N VAL A 82 1.17 11.45 -33.63
CA VAL A 82 -0.23 11.04 -33.43
C VAL A 82 -1.13 11.51 -34.56
N ASP A 83 -0.91 12.71 -35.09
CA ASP A 83 -1.73 13.27 -36.15
C ASP A 83 -1.36 12.74 -37.54
N ASN A 84 -0.11 12.31 -37.75
CA ASN A 84 0.33 11.76 -39.03
C ASN A 84 0.09 10.23 -39.13
N ASP A 85 0.04 9.48 -38.01
CA ASP A 85 -0.23 8.04 -38.02
C ASP A 85 -1.57 7.71 -37.35
N THR A 86 -2.66 8.08 -38.03
CA THR A 86 -4.03 7.85 -37.56
C THR A 86 -4.42 6.37 -37.52
N ASN A 87 -3.71 5.50 -38.25
CA ASN A 87 -3.96 4.05 -38.24
C ASN A 87 -3.42 3.40 -36.96
N LEU A 88 -2.23 3.83 -36.51
CA LEU A 88 -1.63 3.37 -35.27
C LEU A 88 -2.29 4.03 -34.04
N TYR A 89 -2.60 5.33 -34.13
CA TYR A 89 -3.19 6.12 -33.05
C TYR A 89 -4.68 6.36 -33.31
N THR A 90 -5.48 5.29 -33.14
CA THR A 90 -6.94 5.37 -33.25
C THR A 90 -7.55 6.17 -32.09
N VAL A 91 -8.83 6.52 -32.20
CA VAL A 91 -9.59 7.21 -31.12
C VAL A 91 -9.54 6.41 -29.82
N GLU A 92 -9.76 5.10 -29.91
CA GLU A 92 -9.77 4.18 -28.75
C GLU A 92 -8.39 4.13 -28.09
N LYS A 93 -7.34 4.02 -28.90
CA LYS A 93 -5.96 3.98 -28.37
C LYS A 93 -5.58 5.29 -27.68
N LEU A 94 -5.95 6.46 -28.25
CA LEU A 94 -5.66 7.74 -27.63
C LEU A 94 -6.46 7.98 -26.34
N LYS A 95 -7.70 7.53 -26.28
CA LYS A 95 -8.48 7.52 -25.05
C LYS A 95 -7.83 6.62 -24.00
N GLY A 96 -7.33 5.44 -24.40
CA GLY A 96 -6.57 4.55 -23.53
C GLY A 96 -5.30 5.23 -22.98
N ILE A 97 -4.48 5.83 -23.84
CA ILE A 97 -3.27 6.59 -23.46
C ILE A 97 -3.60 7.72 -22.47
N LYS A 98 -4.64 8.50 -22.74
CA LYS A 98 -5.11 9.55 -21.83
C LYS A 98 -5.45 8.99 -20.44
N ASN A 99 -6.29 7.95 -20.39
CA ASN A 99 -6.72 7.35 -19.14
C ASN A 99 -5.55 6.76 -18.35
N ILE A 100 -4.65 6.03 -19.02
CA ILE A 100 -3.44 5.46 -18.42
C ILE A 100 -2.56 6.57 -17.84
N HIS A 101 -2.38 7.67 -18.57
CA HIS A 101 -1.56 8.78 -18.10
C HIS A 101 -2.20 9.50 -16.91
N GLU A 102 -3.50 9.80 -16.96
CA GLU A 102 -4.22 10.41 -15.84
C GLU A 102 -4.19 9.53 -14.59
N LEU A 103 -4.40 8.22 -14.73
CA LEU A 103 -4.24 7.26 -13.63
C LEU A 103 -2.79 7.24 -13.09
N TRP A 104 -1.80 7.32 -13.99
CA TRP A 104 -0.41 7.40 -13.57
C TRP A 104 -0.13 8.68 -12.76
N VAL A 105 -0.68 9.83 -13.19
CA VAL A 105 -0.60 11.10 -12.46
C VAL A 105 -1.27 10.96 -11.10
N ASP A 106 -2.50 10.43 -11.06
CA ASP A 106 -3.23 10.22 -9.82
C ASP A 106 -2.46 9.30 -8.87
N ASN A 107 -1.87 8.23 -9.37
CA ASN A 107 -1.08 7.30 -8.57
C ASN A 107 0.26 7.89 -8.07
N LYS A 108 0.84 8.84 -8.81
CA LYS A 108 2.13 9.46 -8.43
C LYS A 108 1.98 10.74 -7.61
N LEU A 109 0.91 11.49 -7.81
CA LEU A 109 0.69 12.80 -7.18
C LEU A 109 -0.44 12.77 -6.15
N ASN A 110 -1.51 12.04 -6.40
CA ASN A 110 -2.54 11.81 -5.42
C ASN A 110 -2.12 10.68 -4.48
N THR A 111 -2.65 10.73 -3.32
CA THR A 111 -2.47 9.67 -2.33
C THR A 111 -3.05 8.37 -2.89
N SER A 112 -2.21 7.53 -3.48
CA SER A 112 -2.58 6.12 -3.67
C SER A 112 -3.20 5.61 -2.37
N PRO A 113 -4.24 4.77 -2.43
CA PRO A 113 -4.80 4.23 -1.22
C PRO A 113 -3.69 3.65 -0.36
N SER A 114 -3.72 3.97 0.93
CA SER A 114 -2.79 3.39 1.88
C SER A 114 -2.92 1.88 1.82
N TRP A 115 -1.80 1.18 1.97
CA TRP A 115 -1.88 -0.26 2.13
C TRP A 115 -2.60 -0.59 3.45
N GLU A 116 -3.86 -1.00 3.34
CA GLU A 116 -4.72 -1.31 4.49
C GLU A 116 -4.48 -2.71 5.07
N ALA A 117 -3.73 -3.56 4.34
CA ALA A 117 -3.46 -4.90 4.79
C ALA A 117 -2.42 -4.91 5.92
N LYS A 118 -2.88 -4.85 7.17
CA LYS A 118 -2.01 -5.05 8.33
C LYS A 118 -1.45 -6.46 8.31
N ILE A 119 -0.14 -6.58 8.50
CA ILE A 119 0.56 -7.86 8.62
C ILE A 119 0.48 -8.32 10.07
N GLU A 120 -0.13 -9.47 10.30
CA GLU A 120 -0.15 -10.12 11.61
C GLU A 120 1.16 -10.84 11.88
N GLN A 121 1.63 -11.60 10.90
CA GLN A 121 2.90 -12.33 10.98
C GLN A 121 3.73 -12.07 9.74
N ALA A 122 4.92 -11.50 9.91
CA ALA A 122 5.86 -11.25 8.83
C ALA A 122 6.69 -12.51 8.56
N TYR A 123 6.68 -12.97 7.30
CA TYR A 123 7.48 -14.11 6.84
C TYR A 123 8.74 -13.69 6.08
N TYR A 124 8.69 -12.52 5.48
CA TYR A 124 9.78 -11.95 4.70
C TYR A 124 9.87 -10.45 4.96
N LEU A 125 11.06 -9.98 5.30
CA LEU A 125 11.35 -8.57 5.54
C LEU A 125 12.61 -8.19 4.77
N ASN A 126 12.48 -7.51 3.66
CA ASN A 126 13.60 -6.96 2.91
C ASN A 126 14.09 -5.69 3.62
N ILE A 127 14.91 -5.88 4.65
CA ILE A 127 15.32 -4.79 5.55
C ILE A 127 15.92 -3.60 4.80
N PRO A 128 16.88 -3.76 3.86
CA PRO A 128 17.43 -2.62 3.13
C PRO A 128 16.40 -1.83 2.33
N ARG A 129 15.38 -2.52 1.79
CA ARG A 129 14.31 -1.86 1.04
C ARG A 129 13.29 -1.19 1.95
N LEU A 130 13.01 -1.80 3.09
CA LEU A 130 12.09 -1.23 4.08
C LEU A 130 12.69 -0.01 4.77
N SER A 131 13.99 -0.01 5.06
CA SER A 131 14.69 1.10 5.75
C SER A 131 14.60 2.43 5.01
N ILE A 132 14.44 2.42 3.69
CA ILE A 132 14.31 3.66 2.91
C ILE A 132 12.89 4.26 2.95
N LEU A 133 11.90 3.54 3.49
CA LEU A 133 10.50 3.98 3.52
C LEU A 133 10.21 4.97 4.66
N SER A 134 10.95 4.90 5.77
CA SER A 134 10.83 5.84 6.88
C SER A 134 12.12 5.93 7.70
N SER A 135 12.30 7.06 8.41
CA SER A 135 13.40 7.26 9.36
C SER A 135 13.39 6.21 10.47
N ASP A 136 12.22 5.88 11.00
CA ASP A 136 12.07 4.95 12.12
C ASP A 136 12.52 3.53 11.73
N LEU A 137 12.18 3.08 10.51
CA LEU A 137 12.64 1.79 9.98
C LEU A 137 14.15 1.79 9.73
N ASN A 138 14.71 2.92 9.31
CA ASN A 138 16.15 3.05 9.13
C ASN A 138 16.91 3.02 10.46
N GLU A 139 16.42 3.74 11.46
CA GLU A 139 16.98 3.72 12.81
C GLU A 139 16.94 2.32 13.44
N GLU A 140 15.81 1.63 13.27
CA GLU A 140 15.67 0.25 13.74
C GLU A 140 16.65 -0.69 13.07
N ALA A 141 16.78 -0.62 11.73
CA ALA A 141 17.72 -1.44 10.97
C ALA A 141 19.18 -1.24 11.42
N ASN A 142 19.56 -0.01 11.75
CA ASN A 142 20.94 0.37 12.14
C ASN A 142 21.33 -0.17 13.53
N LYS A 143 20.39 -0.65 14.35
CA LYS A 143 20.69 -1.31 15.63
C LYS A 143 21.39 -2.66 15.45
N TYR A 144 21.25 -3.26 14.27
CA TYR A 144 21.73 -4.61 13.96
C TYR A 144 22.81 -4.58 12.89
N ASN A 145 23.83 -5.42 13.04
CA ASN A 145 24.89 -5.53 12.04
C ASN A 145 24.48 -6.48 10.91
N LEU A 146 23.55 -6.01 10.08
CA LEU A 146 22.94 -6.82 9.01
C LEU A 146 23.89 -7.21 7.88
N GLU A 147 25.03 -6.53 7.74
CA GLU A 147 26.02 -6.89 6.73
C GLU A 147 26.76 -8.19 7.07
N LYS A 148 26.94 -8.46 8.37
CA LYS A 148 27.69 -9.63 8.86
C LYS A 148 26.88 -10.91 9.00
N ILE A 149 25.60 -10.88 8.71
CA ILE A 149 24.72 -12.06 8.78
C ILE A 149 24.45 -12.63 7.40
N ASP A 150 24.38 -13.95 7.30
CA ASP A 150 23.97 -14.64 6.07
C ASP A 150 22.44 -14.69 5.94
N THR A 151 21.74 -14.84 7.07
CA THR A 151 20.28 -14.86 7.16
C THR A 151 19.81 -14.13 8.42
N LEU A 152 18.56 -13.65 8.42
CA LEU A 152 17.96 -13.01 9.60
C LEU A 152 17.98 -13.92 10.84
N SER A 153 17.91 -15.24 10.66
CA SER A 153 17.97 -16.20 11.78
C SER A 153 19.29 -16.15 12.57
N ASN A 154 20.37 -15.63 11.99
CA ASN A 154 21.63 -15.46 12.72
C ASN A 154 21.53 -14.39 13.83
N LEU A 155 20.49 -13.55 13.83
CA LEU A 155 20.25 -12.59 14.92
C LEU A 155 19.77 -13.24 16.22
N GLY A 156 19.35 -14.52 16.20
CA GLY A 156 18.88 -15.21 17.40
C GLY A 156 17.68 -14.50 18.05
N MET A 157 17.80 -14.15 19.34
CA MET A 157 16.72 -13.45 20.07
C MET A 157 16.44 -12.05 19.54
N ASP A 158 17.43 -11.36 19.01
CA ASP A 158 17.27 -10.01 18.46
C ASP A 158 16.34 -9.99 17.24
N LEU A 159 16.22 -11.13 16.54
CA LEU A 159 15.28 -11.27 15.43
C LEU A 159 13.83 -11.03 15.85
N PHE A 160 13.44 -11.48 17.04
CA PHE A 160 12.08 -11.25 17.55
C PHE A 160 11.79 -9.75 17.69
N TYR A 161 12.70 -8.99 18.31
CA TYR A 161 12.53 -7.55 18.49
C TYR A 161 12.55 -6.80 17.15
N LEU A 162 13.45 -7.16 16.26
CA LEU A 162 13.49 -6.60 14.91
C LEU A 162 12.17 -6.80 14.17
N MET A 163 11.64 -8.03 14.17
CA MET A 163 10.38 -8.36 13.49
C MET A 163 9.20 -7.58 14.05
N GLU A 164 9.06 -7.51 15.39
CA GLU A 164 7.95 -6.81 16.03
C GLU A 164 8.03 -5.30 15.79
N ASN A 165 9.22 -4.69 15.87
CA ASN A 165 9.40 -3.27 15.63
C ASN A 165 9.13 -2.92 14.15
N PHE A 166 9.66 -3.71 13.20
CA PHE A 166 9.36 -3.50 11.78
C PHE A 166 7.87 -3.68 11.48
N LYS A 167 7.24 -4.74 11.98
CA LYS A 167 5.82 -4.99 11.81
C LYS A 167 4.97 -3.85 12.37
N SER A 168 5.24 -3.43 13.60
CA SER A 168 4.53 -2.33 14.25
C SER A 168 4.64 -1.04 13.46
N THR A 169 5.85 -0.67 13.03
CA THR A 169 6.09 0.55 12.26
C THR A 169 5.42 0.49 10.89
N ILE A 170 5.57 -0.62 10.16
CA ILE A 170 4.97 -0.80 8.83
C ILE A 170 3.44 -0.71 8.89
N ASN A 171 2.83 -1.26 9.94
CA ASN A 171 1.37 -1.21 10.11
C ASN A 171 0.85 0.19 10.48
N LYS A 172 1.71 1.13 10.88
CA LYS A 172 1.36 2.50 11.26
C LYS A 172 1.66 3.53 10.17
N ILE A 173 2.71 3.30 9.36
CA ILE A 173 3.08 4.22 8.30
C ILE A 173 2.11 4.11 7.11
N ASP A 174 1.91 5.24 6.44
CA ASP A 174 1.06 5.33 5.26
C ASP A 174 1.84 4.90 4.00
N LEU A 175 1.86 3.58 3.74
CA LEU A 175 2.49 3.02 2.54
C LEU A 175 1.59 3.20 1.33
N LYS A 176 1.93 4.15 0.46
CA LYS A 176 1.22 4.36 -0.81
C LYS A 176 1.52 3.23 -1.78
N SER A 177 0.47 2.62 -2.32
CA SER A 177 0.59 1.51 -3.27
C SER A 177 -0.62 1.43 -4.18
N ILE A 178 -0.44 0.79 -5.32
CA ILE A 178 -1.55 0.40 -6.20
C ILE A 178 -1.89 -1.06 -5.84
N PRO A 179 -3.15 -1.41 -5.60
CA PRO A 179 -3.55 -2.81 -5.51
C PRO A 179 -3.10 -3.59 -6.76
N LEU A 180 -2.50 -4.76 -6.59
CA LEU A 180 -1.90 -5.52 -7.69
C LEU A 180 -2.89 -5.86 -8.81
N ASN A 181 -4.13 -6.20 -8.45
CA ASN A 181 -5.22 -6.47 -9.39
C ASN A 181 -5.59 -5.23 -10.25
N GLU A 182 -5.49 -4.03 -9.68
CA GLU A 182 -5.69 -2.78 -10.43
C GLU A 182 -4.48 -2.47 -11.32
N ALA A 183 -3.26 -2.66 -10.78
CA ALA A 183 -2.02 -2.40 -11.51
C ALA A 183 -1.92 -3.23 -12.80
N ILE A 184 -2.36 -4.49 -12.78
CA ILE A 184 -2.31 -5.41 -13.93
C ILE A 184 -3.20 -4.94 -15.09
N SER A 185 -4.21 -4.14 -14.85
CA SER A 185 -5.04 -3.57 -15.90
C SER A 185 -4.28 -2.60 -16.83
N TYR A 186 -3.10 -2.12 -16.39
CA TYR A 186 -2.26 -1.16 -17.12
C TYR A 186 -0.78 -1.57 -17.08
N PRO A 187 -0.42 -2.75 -17.62
CA PRO A 187 0.88 -3.38 -17.40
C PRO A 187 2.06 -2.53 -17.89
N ASP A 188 1.91 -1.78 -18.98
CA ASP A 188 3.01 -1.02 -19.59
C ASP A 188 3.49 0.16 -18.72
N ASP A 189 2.71 0.56 -17.72
CA ASP A 189 2.93 1.80 -16.94
C ASP A 189 3.31 1.59 -15.48
N ILE A 190 3.34 0.34 -15.01
CA ILE A 190 3.53 0.03 -13.59
C ILE A 190 4.97 -0.23 -13.18
N VAL A 191 5.93 -0.27 -14.10
CA VAL A 191 7.35 -0.44 -13.75
C VAL A 191 7.81 0.72 -12.85
N GLY A 192 8.41 0.38 -11.70
CA GLY A 192 8.81 1.34 -10.68
C GLY A 192 7.67 1.79 -9.75
N CYS A 193 6.44 1.31 -9.94
CA CYS A 193 5.34 1.57 -9.03
C CYS A 193 5.38 0.62 -7.82
N TYR A 194 4.99 1.14 -6.68
CA TYR A 194 4.72 0.32 -5.50
C TYR A 194 3.37 -0.35 -5.63
N VAL A 195 3.33 -1.64 -5.35
CA VAL A 195 2.12 -2.45 -5.38
C VAL A 195 1.90 -3.16 -4.05
N SER A 196 0.63 -3.30 -3.68
CA SER A 196 0.19 -4.12 -2.57
C SER A 196 -0.61 -5.32 -3.09
N PHE A 197 -0.51 -6.42 -2.39
CA PHE A 197 -1.19 -7.66 -2.77
C PHE A 197 -1.72 -8.41 -1.57
N THR A 198 -2.81 -9.14 -1.79
CA THR A 198 -3.36 -10.16 -0.88
C THR A 198 -3.90 -11.27 -1.76
N GLU A 199 -3.03 -12.26 -2.07
CA GLU A 199 -3.30 -13.25 -3.10
C GLU A 199 -2.85 -14.65 -2.68
N ARG A 200 -3.37 -15.65 -3.37
CA ARG A 200 -2.97 -17.04 -3.22
C ARG A 200 -1.79 -17.34 -4.14
N PHE A 201 -0.61 -17.48 -3.55
CA PHE A 201 0.62 -17.78 -4.27
C PHE A 201 0.95 -19.27 -4.26
N ARG A 202 1.58 -19.73 -5.34
CA ARG A 202 2.34 -20.98 -5.38
C ARG A 202 3.78 -20.68 -5.01
N THR A 203 4.37 -21.58 -4.25
CA THR A 203 5.78 -21.51 -3.88
C THR A 203 6.60 -22.37 -4.85
N LYS A 204 7.80 -21.90 -5.20
CA LYS A 204 8.73 -22.64 -6.04
C LYS A 204 10.15 -22.46 -5.54
N ASP A 205 10.82 -23.57 -5.31
CA ASP A 205 12.24 -23.75 -4.96
C ASP A 205 12.91 -22.55 -4.29
N ILE A 206 12.63 -22.32 -3.01
CA ILE A 206 13.44 -21.46 -2.17
C ILE A 206 14.54 -22.31 -1.58
N ILE A 207 15.75 -22.02 -2.03
CA ILE A 207 16.95 -22.75 -1.65
C ILE A 207 17.66 -21.94 -0.56
N ILE A 208 17.89 -22.52 0.63
CA ILE A 208 18.71 -21.90 1.64
C ILE A 208 20.16 -22.34 1.46
N PRO A 209 21.10 -21.41 1.21
CA PRO A 209 22.51 -21.73 1.26
C PRO A 209 22.94 -22.20 2.65
N GLY A 210 23.70 -23.28 2.67
CA GLY A 210 24.31 -23.82 3.89
C GLY A 210 23.55 -24.95 4.57
N SER A 211 22.23 -25.10 4.40
CA SER A 211 21.51 -26.22 5.02
C SER A 211 21.49 -27.52 4.19
N TYR A 212 21.62 -27.42 2.84
CA TYR A 212 21.60 -28.60 1.95
C TYR A 212 22.42 -28.45 0.68
N GLY A 213 23.44 -27.61 0.66
CA GLY A 213 24.40 -27.51 -0.45
C GLY A 213 23.86 -26.96 -1.77
N ILE A 214 22.72 -26.30 -1.76
CA ILE A 214 22.09 -25.78 -2.96
C ILE A 214 22.54 -24.34 -3.19
N LYS A 215 23.15 -24.09 -4.34
CA LYS A 215 23.66 -22.76 -4.72
C LYS A 215 22.57 -21.94 -5.39
N THR A 216 22.43 -20.67 -5.00
CA THR A 216 21.71 -19.68 -5.81
C THR A 216 22.40 -19.56 -7.15
N THR A 217 21.63 -19.64 -8.25
CA THR A 217 22.20 -19.45 -9.59
C THR A 217 22.06 -18.00 -10.03
N PRO A 218 22.99 -17.48 -10.83
CA PRO A 218 22.88 -16.13 -11.38
C PRO A 218 21.73 -15.95 -12.38
N GLN A 219 21.08 -17.02 -12.77
CA GLN A 219 19.95 -16.97 -13.71
C GLN A 219 18.66 -16.68 -12.96
N GLU A 220 18.07 -15.49 -13.16
CA GLU A 220 16.84 -15.04 -12.52
C GLU A 220 15.67 -16.04 -12.58
N LYS A 221 15.57 -16.82 -13.67
CA LYS A 221 14.55 -17.86 -13.83
C LYS A 221 14.68 -19.01 -12.83
N LEU A 222 15.82 -19.18 -12.20
CA LEU A 222 16.12 -20.23 -11.23
C LEU A 222 16.22 -19.70 -9.80
N ASN A 223 16.12 -18.39 -9.59
CA ASN A 223 16.12 -17.81 -8.25
C ASN A 223 14.83 -18.20 -7.50
N PRO A 224 14.90 -18.35 -6.16
CA PRO A 224 13.75 -18.58 -5.33
C PRO A 224 12.67 -17.54 -5.58
N HIS A 225 11.46 -17.99 -5.85
CA HIS A 225 10.33 -17.10 -6.08
C HIS A 225 9.00 -17.75 -5.73
N ILE A 226 8.03 -16.92 -5.40
CA ILE A 226 6.63 -17.30 -5.34
C ILE A 226 5.90 -16.67 -6.53
N TYR A 227 4.81 -17.29 -6.99
CA TYR A 227 4.06 -16.76 -8.11
C TYR A 227 2.57 -17.01 -8.01
N THR A 228 1.81 -16.15 -8.67
CA THR A 228 0.37 -16.31 -8.91
C THR A 228 0.04 -15.91 -10.34
N ASN A 229 -1.19 -16.19 -10.80
CA ASN A 229 -1.68 -15.72 -12.08
C ASN A 229 -2.91 -14.86 -11.85
N ILE A 230 -2.90 -13.65 -12.41
CA ILE A 230 -4.00 -12.69 -12.34
C ILE A 230 -4.20 -12.12 -13.75
N ASP A 231 -5.42 -12.17 -14.26
CA ASP A 231 -5.83 -11.59 -15.56
C ASP A 231 -4.89 -11.95 -16.73
N GLY A 232 -4.41 -13.21 -16.74
CA GLY A 232 -3.55 -13.73 -17.79
C GLY A 232 -2.07 -13.36 -17.66
N TYR A 233 -1.69 -12.57 -16.64
CA TYR A 233 -0.29 -12.34 -16.30
C TYR A 233 0.17 -13.28 -15.19
N LYS A 234 1.41 -13.77 -15.32
CA LYS A 234 2.11 -14.46 -14.24
C LYS A 234 2.86 -13.43 -13.40
N ILE A 235 2.47 -13.31 -12.16
CA ILE A 235 3.10 -12.42 -11.18
C ILE A 235 4.17 -13.20 -10.43
N VAL A 236 5.41 -12.73 -10.48
CA VAL A 236 6.57 -13.39 -9.88
C VAL A 236 7.17 -12.49 -8.82
N LEU A 237 7.23 -12.97 -7.57
CA LEU A 237 7.90 -12.30 -6.46
C LEU A 237 9.24 -12.99 -6.19
N SER A 238 10.33 -12.27 -6.38
CA SER A 238 11.69 -12.79 -6.11
C SER A 238 11.97 -12.78 -4.62
N ILE A 239 12.35 -13.94 -4.06
CA ILE A 239 12.64 -14.13 -2.65
C ILE A 239 14.15 -14.23 -2.43
N ASN A 240 14.71 -13.33 -1.64
CA ASN A 240 16.07 -13.47 -1.15
C ASN A 240 16.04 -14.17 0.23
N TYR A 241 16.62 -15.35 0.30
CA TYR A 241 16.63 -16.19 1.53
C TYR A 241 17.17 -15.45 2.76
N LYS A 242 18.08 -14.50 2.58
CA LYS A 242 18.64 -13.69 3.67
C LYS A 242 17.56 -13.01 4.50
N TRP A 243 16.46 -12.62 3.87
CA TRP A 243 15.38 -11.84 4.45
C TRP A 243 14.17 -12.65 4.87
N ILE A 244 14.25 -13.98 4.85
CA ILE A 244 13.24 -14.87 5.44
C ILE A 244 13.41 -14.84 6.96
N THR A 245 12.29 -14.59 7.67
CA THR A 245 12.33 -14.25 9.10
C THR A 245 12.61 -15.45 9.99
N THR A 246 11.91 -16.58 9.77
CA THR A 246 11.96 -17.73 10.66
C THR A 246 12.03 -19.04 9.89
N SER A 247 12.36 -20.14 10.57
CA SER A 247 12.28 -21.50 10.01
C SER A 247 10.85 -21.85 9.61
N THR A 248 9.84 -21.38 10.35
CA THR A 248 8.43 -21.55 9.99
C THR A 248 8.11 -20.79 8.71
N ALA A 249 8.52 -19.52 8.61
CA ALA A 249 8.38 -18.72 7.40
C ALA A 249 9.03 -19.40 6.20
N TYR A 250 10.21 -19.99 6.40
CA TYR A 250 10.89 -20.76 5.38
C TYR A 250 10.06 -21.93 4.88
N CYS A 251 9.39 -22.66 5.78
CA CYS A 251 8.52 -23.78 5.39
C CYS A 251 7.35 -23.32 4.50
N PHE A 252 6.82 -22.12 4.71
CA PHE A 252 5.76 -21.57 3.87
C PHE A 252 6.22 -21.22 2.45
N PHE A 253 7.48 -20.82 2.29
CA PHE A 253 8.05 -20.53 0.98
C PHE A 253 8.61 -21.80 0.29
N ARG A 254 8.79 -22.89 1.02
CA ARG A 254 9.32 -24.14 0.51
C ARG A 254 8.33 -24.78 -0.48
N PRO A 255 8.81 -25.28 -1.63
CA PRO A 255 7.95 -25.95 -2.59
C PRO A 255 7.52 -27.33 -2.07
N SER A 256 6.36 -27.38 -1.51
CA SER A 256 5.70 -28.66 -1.13
C SER A 256 4.52 -29.00 -2.06
N GLY A 257 4.45 -28.33 -3.22
CA GLY A 257 3.31 -28.44 -4.12
C GLY A 257 2.05 -27.73 -3.60
N GLY A 258 2.19 -26.86 -2.60
CA GLY A 258 1.10 -26.15 -1.96
C GLY A 258 0.86 -24.74 -2.49
N HIS A 259 -0.26 -24.19 -2.02
CA HIS A 259 -0.58 -22.76 -2.17
C HIS A 259 -0.65 -22.16 -0.78
N SER A 260 -0.21 -20.91 -0.65
CA SER A 260 -0.38 -20.13 0.58
C SER A 260 -0.92 -18.75 0.24
N ASN A 261 -1.79 -18.24 1.11
CA ASN A 261 -2.28 -16.87 1.01
C ASN A 261 -1.24 -15.95 1.64
N PHE A 262 -0.74 -15.00 0.85
CA PHE A 262 0.19 -14.00 1.34
C PHE A 262 -0.34 -12.61 1.07
N SER A 263 -0.11 -11.72 2.03
CA SER A 263 -0.25 -10.28 1.85
C SER A 263 1.12 -9.64 1.87
N GLY A 264 1.29 -8.58 1.12
CA GLY A 264 2.57 -7.91 1.07
C GLY A 264 2.56 -6.62 0.28
N TYR A 265 3.74 -6.03 0.24
CA TYR A 265 4.05 -4.77 -0.39
C TYR A 265 5.39 -4.91 -1.12
N GLY A 266 5.50 -4.33 -2.30
CA GLY A 266 6.72 -4.40 -3.10
C GLY A 266 6.72 -3.42 -4.25
N ILE A 267 7.77 -3.48 -5.07
CA ILE A 267 7.96 -2.64 -6.26
C ILE A 267 7.98 -3.50 -7.52
N VAL A 268 7.30 -3.06 -8.56
CA VAL A 268 7.38 -3.70 -9.88
C VAL A 268 8.74 -3.34 -10.52
N ASN A 269 9.54 -4.35 -10.78
CA ASN A 269 10.88 -4.15 -11.38
C ASN A 269 10.84 -4.16 -12.89
N ASP A 270 10.09 -5.12 -13.46
CA ASP A 270 10.12 -5.38 -14.89
C ASP A 270 8.84 -6.08 -15.32
N ILE A 271 8.54 -5.99 -16.61
CA ILE A 271 7.40 -6.62 -17.28
C ILE A 271 7.82 -7.19 -18.60
N ASP A 272 7.62 -8.50 -18.77
CA ASP A 272 7.69 -9.16 -20.08
C ASP A 272 6.27 -9.23 -20.64
N THR A 273 5.92 -8.29 -21.51
CA THR A 273 4.60 -8.24 -22.16
C THR A 273 4.37 -9.39 -23.12
N THR A 274 5.44 -9.95 -23.72
CA THR A 274 5.38 -11.08 -24.65
C THR A 274 5.09 -12.38 -23.90
N ALA A 275 5.84 -12.65 -22.83
CA ALA A 275 5.63 -13.81 -21.97
C ALA A 275 4.49 -13.60 -20.95
N LYS A 276 3.94 -12.38 -20.84
CA LYS A 276 2.94 -11.97 -19.85
C LYS A 276 3.41 -12.26 -18.42
N VAL A 277 4.59 -11.77 -18.07
CA VAL A 277 5.18 -11.95 -16.74
C VAL A 277 5.48 -10.57 -16.13
N ILE A 278 5.06 -10.37 -14.88
CA ILE A 278 5.37 -9.19 -14.07
C ILE A 278 6.29 -9.62 -12.95
N TYR A 279 7.43 -8.95 -12.82
CA TYR A 279 8.44 -9.22 -11.80
C TYR A 279 8.35 -8.16 -10.69
N ILE A 280 8.17 -8.62 -9.45
CA ILE A 280 8.05 -7.78 -8.26
C ILE A 280 9.17 -8.12 -7.28
N THR A 281 9.85 -7.09 -6.77
CA THR A 281 10.69 -7.22 -5.58
C THR A 281 9.83 -6.95 -4.35
N PRO A 282 9.54 -7.96 -3.54
CA PRO A 282 8.79 -7.74 -2.31
C PRO A 282 9.65 -7.02 -1.26
N TYR A 283 9.01 -6.13 -0.51
CA TYR A 283 9.57 -5.46 0.65
C TYR A 283 9.16 -6.20 1.92
N ILE A 284 7.90 -6.58 2.00
CA ILE A 284 7.34 -7.40 3.07
C ILE A 284 6.38 -8.44 2.49
N ILE A 285 6.42 -9.65 3.03
CA ILE A 285 5.43 -10.71 2.79
C ILE A 285 5.05 -11.30 4.15
N GLY A 286 3.76 -11.47 4.38
CA GLY A 286 3.27 -12.09 5.60
C GLY A 286 1.84 -12.56 5.49
N LEU A 287 1.26 -12.90 6.63
CA LEU A 287 -0.17 -13.13 6.77
C LEU A 287 -0.87 -11.82 7.06
N LYS A 288 -1.97 -11.59 6.36
CA LYS A 288 -2.87 -10.49 6.67
C LYS A 288 -3.54 -10.73 8.01
N LYS A 289 -3.63 -9.70 8.83
CA LYS A 289 -4.49 -9.73 10.01
C LYS A 289 -5.94 -9.90 9.54
N GLU A 290 -6.53 -11.04 9.85
CA GLU A 290 -7.92 -11.31 9.47
C GLU A 290 -8.87 -10.48 10.34
N LYS A 291 -9.98 -10.07 9.73
CA LYS A 291 -11.07 -9.45 10.52
C LYS A 291 -11.59 -10.48 11.52
N PRO A 292 -11.87 -10.08 12.76
CA PRO A 292 -12.45 -10.98 13.74
C PRO A 292 -13.73 -11.62 13.19
N HIS A 293 -13.93 -12.90 13.51
CA HIS A 293 -15.12 -13.61 13.08
C HIS A 293 -16.39 -12.88 13.56
N PRO A 294 -17.47 -12.76 12.77
CA PRO A 294 -18.68 -12.01 13.13
C PRO A 294 -19.28 -12.38 14.50
N ILE A 295 -19.15 -13.65 14.90
CA ILE A 295 -19.60 -14.10 16.23
C ILE A 295 -18.75 -13.45 17.36
N LEU A 296 -17.43 -13.35 17.16
CA LEU A 296 -16.54 -12.71 18.14
C LEU A 296 -16.80 -11.20 18.22
N LEU A 297 -17.02 -10.54 17.08
CA LEU A 297 -17.41 -9.13 17.03
C LEU A 297 -18.74 -8.90 17.75
N LYS A 298 -19.76 -9.73 17.47
CA LYS A 298 -21.07 -9.63 18.13
C LYS A 298 -20.95 -9.81 19.65
N ARG A 299 -20.12 -10.73 20.09
CA ARG A 299 -19.82 -10.92 21.53
C ARG A 299 -19.11 -9.70 22.10
N ALA A 300 -18.03 -9.23 21.47
CA ALA A 300 -17.29 -8.07 21.94
C ALA A 300 -18.17 -6.82 22.08
N HIS A 301 -19.03 -6.53 21.11
CA HIS A 301 -20.00 -5.43 21.19
C HIS A 301 -21.10 -5.68 22.23
N GLY A 302 -21.44 -6.94 22.53
CA GLY A 302 -22.31 -7.28 23.65
C GLY A 302 -21.68 -6.93 24.99
N ASP A 303 -20.41 -7.29 25.15
CA ASP A 303 -19.61 -6.99 26.35
C ASP A 303 -19.37 -5.47 26.48
N GLU A 304 -19.22 -4.72 25.37
CA GLU A 304 -19.14 -3.26 25.40
C GLU A 304 -20.41 -2.61 25.98
N ARG A 305 -21.59 -3.14 25.66
CA ARG A 305 -22.86 -2.66 26.26
C ARG A 305 -22.91 -2.91 27.76
N GLU A 306 -22.45 -4.07 28.25
CA GLU A 306 -22.33 -4.33 29.68
C GLU A 306 -21.35 -3.34 30.36
N LEU A 307 -20.25 -2.98 29.66
CA LEU A 307 -19.31 -1.96 30.11
C LEU A 307 -19.96 -0.55 30.15
N GLU A 308 -20.77 -0.19 29.17
CA GLU A 308 -21.53 1.07 29.14
C GLU A 308 -22.48 1.20 30.36
N GLU A 309 -23.12 0.11 30.72
CA GLU A 309 -23.96 0.08 31.97
C GLU A 309 -23.11 0.31 33.21
N LEU A 310 -21.91 -0.29 33.32
CA LEU A 310 -20.98 -0.05 34.41
C LEU A 310 -20.50 1.41 34.44
N ILE A 311 -20.20 2.00 33.29
CA ILE A 311 -19.81 3.41 33.16
C ILE A 311 -20.94 4.31 33.61
N SER A 312 -22.19 4.04 33.21
CA SER A 312 -23.36 4.83 33.51
C SER A 312 -23.68 4.82 35.02
N ASN A 313 -23.44 3.68 35.65
CA ASN A 313 -23.66 3.51 37.11
C ASN A 313 -22.54 4.08 37.97
N ASN A 314 -21.44 4.53 37.38
CA ASN A 314 -20.34 5.15 38.13
C ASN A 314 -20.60 6.64 38.31
N SER A 315 -21.06 7.03 39.49
CA SER A 315 -21.48 8.41 39.85
C SER A 315 -20.35 9.46 39.80
N LYS A 316 -19.10 9.04 39.63
CA LYS A 316 -17.91 9.92 39.54
C LYS A 316 -17.43 10.18 38.15
N ASN A 317 -18.25 9.88 37.15
CA ASN A 317 -17.86 10.02 35.75
C ASN A 317 -17.70 11.46 35.30
N PRO A 318 -16.54 11.89 34.83
CA PRO A 318 -16.38 13.18 34.20
C PRO A 318 -16.98 13.13 32.77
N LYS A 319 -18.26 13.51 32.63
CA LYS A 319 -18.97 13.52 31.36
C LYS A 319 -18.30 14.37 30.27
N ASN A 320 -17.40 15.27 30.62
CA ASN A 320 -16.65 16.17 29.73
C ASN A 320 -15.17 16.22 30.10
N SER A 321 -14.50 15.08 30.11
CA SER A 321 -13.05 15.07 30.33
C SER A 321 -12.32 15.35 29.02
N ASP A 322 -11.40 16.31 29.01
CA ASP A 322 -10.43 16.53 27.89
C ASP A 322 -9.19 15.65 28.04
N VAL A 323 -9.19 14.70 28.99
CA VAL A 323 -8.08 13.77 29.20
C VAL A 323 -8.13 12.66 28.19
N HIS A 324 -7.04 12.49 27.48
CA HIS A 324 -6.86 11.43 26.49
C HIS A 324 -5.73 10.49 26.92
N TRP A 325 -5.85 9.23 26.52
CA TRP A 325 -4.75 8.27 26.65
C TRP A 325 -3.53 8.74 25.86
N ASN A 326 -2.38 8.64 26.50
CA ASN A 326 -1.12 9.08 25.91
C ASN A 326 -0.34 7.84 25.43
N GLY A 327 -0.33 7.60 24.15
CA GLY A 327 0.34 6.47 23.49
C GLY A 327 -0.55 5.78 22.46
N ASP A 328 0.08 4.96 21.64
CA ASP A 328 -0.60 4.16 20.63
C ASP A 328 -1.07 2.84 21.24
N ILE A 329 -2.33 2.50 21.04
CA ILE A 329 -2.94 1.24 21.47
C ILE A 329 -3.66 0.64 20.28
N ASP A 330 -3.17 -0.49 19.81
CA ASP A 330 -3.71 -1.19 18.64
C ASP A 330 -4.57 -2.39 19.02
N GLU A 331 -4.23 -3.09 20.13
CA GLU A 331 -4.89 -4.33 20.53
C GLU A 331 -4.94 -4.54 22.04
N CYS A 332 -5.87 -5.39 22.47
CA CYS A 332 -6.02 -5.79 23.85
C CYS A 332 -4.80 -6.60 24.33
N ASN A 333 -4.12 -6.14 25.38
CA ASN A 333 -2.95 -6.82 25.93
C ASN A 333 -3.23 -8.23 26.44
N CYS A 334 -4.50 -8.58 26.71
CA CYS A 334 -4.88 -9.90 27.23
C CYS A 334 -5.24 -10.93 26.14
N CYS A 335 -5.94 -10.50 25.07
CA CYS A 335 -6.45 -11.43 24.06
C CYS A 335 -6.06 -11.10 22.63
N GLY A 336 -5.30 -10.00 22.40
CA GLY A 336 -4.90 -9.57 21.06
C GLY A 336 -6.06 -9.06 20.19
N PHE A 337 -7.26 -8.82 20.76
CA PHE A 337 -8.37 -8.30 19.99
C PHE A 337 -8.08 -6.87 19.54
N ASP A 338 -8.22 -6.60 18.24
CA ASP A 338 -7.90 -5.33 17.64
C ASP A 338 -8.91 -4.25 18.01
N PHE A 339 -8.43 -3.20 18.65
CA PHE A 339 -9.23 -2.05 19.07
C PHE A 339 -9.79 -1.23 17.89
N SER A 340 -9.35 -1.47 16.65
CA SER A 340 -9.98 -0.82 15.50
C SER A 340 -11.46 -1.18 15.35
N TYR A 341 -11.86 -2.35 15.83
CA TYR A 341 -13.23 -2.87 15.79
C TYR A 341 -14.06 -2.54 17.04
N LEU A 342 -13.48 -1.86 18.03
CA LEU A 342 -14.10 -1.59 19.32
C LEU A 342 -14.25 -0.08 19.59
N ASN A 343 -15.23 0.26 20.42
CA ASN A 343 -15.51 1.64 20.82
C ASN A 343 -14.91 1.97 22.18
N TYR A 344 -14.59 0.97 23.00
CA TYR A 344 -14.12 1.15 24.38
C TYR A 344 -12.82 0.39 24.63
N MET A 345 -11.99 0.99 25.47
CA MET A 345 -10.79 0.40 26.05
C MET A 345 -10.79 0.68 27.56
N VAL A 346 -10.31 -0.27 28.33
CA VAL A 346 -10.12 -0.11 29.78
C VAL A 346 -8.65 -0.31 30.12
N ASP A 347 -8.03 0.72 30.70
CA ASP A 347 -6.74 0.58 31.36
C ASP A 347 -6.99 0.05 32.78
N ALA A 348 -6.55 -1.16 33.06
CA ALA A 348 -6.82 -1.86 34.31
C ALA A 348 -5.56 -2.52 34.88
N ILE A 349 -5.51 -2.65 36.18
CA ILE A 349 -4.41 -3.31 36.89
C ILE A 349 -4.82 -4.73 37.24
N VAL A 350 -4.07 -5.70 36.76
CA VAL A 350 -4.23 -7.14 37.09
C VAL A 350 -2.95 -7.64 37.71
N ASN A 351 -3.02 -8.17 38.92
CA ASN A 351 -1.85 -8.69 39.64
C ASN A 351 -0.68 -7.69 39.75
N GLY A 352 -0.98 -6.40 39.86
CA GLY A 352 0.01 -5.34 39.96
C GLY A 352 0.59 -4.84 38.64
N CYS A 353 0.17 -5.40 37.52
CA CYS A 353 0.58 -4.96 36.18
C CYS A 353 -0.57 -4.23 35.46
N GLY A 354 -0.27 -3.14 34.76
CA GLY A 354 -1.22 -2.39 33.94
C GLY A 354 -1.44 -3.07 32.59
N PHE A 355 -2.71 -3.15 32.17
CA PHE A 355 -3.13 -3.73 30.89
C PHE A 355 -4.18 -2.89 30.20
N ASN A 356 -4.01 -2.65 28.92
CA ASN A 356 -5.06 -2.10 28.07
C ASN A 356 -5.96 -3.24 27.61
N MET A 357 -7.18 -3.28 28.10
CA MET A 357 -8.11 -4.39 27.93
C MET A 357 -9.32 -4.01 27.08
N CYS A 358 -9.79 -4.94 26.25
CA CYS A 358 -11.14 -4.85 25.69
C CYS A 358 -12.20 -5.12 26.79
N ALA A 359 -13.44 -4.70 26.55
CA ALA A 359 -14.55 -4.92 27.47
C ALA A 359 -14.68 -6.38 27.90
N THR A 360 -14.56 -7.32 26.95
CA THR A 360 -14.63 -8.77 27.22
C THR A 360 -13.58 -9.24 28.25
N CYS A 361 -12.34 -8.78 28.13
CA CYS A 361 -11.29 -9.16 29.08
C CYS A 361 -11.44 -8.50 30.43
N PHE A 362 -11.80 -7.23 30.44
CA PHE A 362 -12.04 -6.49 31.65
C PHE A 362 -13.21 -7.07 32.48
N LEU A 363 -14.35 -7.34 31.85
CA LEU A 363 -15.53 -7.92 32.53
C LEU A 363 -15.26 -9.33 33.07
N LYS A 364 -14.31 -10.07 32.51
CA LYS A 364 -13.89 -11.37 33.05
C LYS A 364 -12.98 -11.22 34.28
N SER A 365 -12.19 -10.16 34.34
CA SER A 365 -11.18 -9.99 35.39
C SER A 365 -11.66 -9.21 36.57
N HIS A 366 -12.42 -8.10 36.42
CA HIS A 366 -12.66 -7.16 37.50
C HIS A 366 -14.11 -6.71 37.67
N LYS A 367 -14.84 -6.36 36.65
CA LYS A 367 -16.20 -5.76 36.72
C LYS A 367 -16.31 -4.50 37.57
N LYS A 368 -15.22 -3.77 37.83
CA LYS A 368 -15.24 -2.57 38.70
C LYS A 368 -14.35 -1.49 38.12
N LEU A 369 -14.93 -0.29 37.90
CA LEU A 369 -14.22 0.91 37.54
C LEU A 369 -13.84 1.73 38.75
N GLY A 370 -12.71 2.44 38.68
CA GLY A 370 -12.22 3.31 39.73
C GLY A 370 -10.71 3.22 39.95
N MET A 371 -10.20 4.10 40.80
CA MET A 371 -8.77 4.17 41.11
C MET A 371 -8.26 2.81 41.63
N GLY A 372 -7.20 2.27 40.95
CA GLY A 372 -6.59 0.98 41.28
C GLY A 372 -7.31 -0.24 40.72
N TYR A 373 -8.40 -0.07 39.99
CA TYR A 373 -9.14 -1.16 39.33
C TYR A 373 -9.17 -1.00 37.82
N GLY A 374 -9.77 0.08 37.30
CA GLY A 374 -9.82 0.30 35.86
C GLY A 374 -10.33 1.69 35.50
N GLN A 375 -9.77 2.23 34.45
CA GLN A 375 -10.16 3.50 33.85
C GLN A 375 -10.66 3.23 32.42
N ALA A 376 -11.90 3.64 32.13
CA ALA A 376 -12.53 3.43 30.84
C ALA A 376 -12.34 4.63 29.91
N TYR A 377 -12.09 4.31 28.66
CA TYR A 377 -11.88 5.27 27.57
C TYR A 377 -12.81 4.94 26.40
N ILE A 378 -13.30 5.99 25.72
CA ILE A 378 -14.07 5.88 24.48
C ILE A 378 -13.22 6.32 23.31
N LYS A 379 -13.38 5.65 22.17
CA LYS A 379 -12.66 5.95 20.94
C LYS A 379 -13.21 7.18 20.25
N GLU A 380 -12.36 8.16 19.99
CA GLU A 380 -12.65 9.36 19.21
C GLU A 380 -11.62 9.51 18.08
N GLY A 381 -11.98 9.00 16.90
CA GLY A 381 -11.05 8.93 15.76
C GLY A 381 -9.86 8.03 16.06
N LYS A 382 -8.65 8.62 16.14
CA LYS A 382 -7.41 7.91 16.50
C LYS A 382 -7.04 8.02 17.98
N LYS A 383 -7.83 8.71 18.80
CA LYS A 383 -7.56 8.95 20.21
C LYS A 383 -8.56 8.23 21.11
N TRP A 384 -8.16 8.02 22.37
CA TRP A 384 -8.98 7.42 23.39
C TRP A 384 -9.24 8.45 24.48
N ARG A 385 -10.47 8.93 24.61
CA ARG A 385 -10.86 9.91 25.63
C ARG A 385 -11.32 9.20 26.90
N TYR A 386 -10.79 9.64 28.05
CA TYR A 386 -11.18 9.15 29.37
C TYR A 386 -12.64 9.48 29.65
N ILE A 387 -13.41 8.50 30.15
CA ILE A 387 -14.84 8.65 30.45
C ILE A 387 -15.26 8.16 31.84
N ALA A 388 -14.51 7.27 32.49
CA ALA A 388 -14.87 6.72 33.78
C ALA A 388 -13.69 6.02 34.50
N GLY A 389 -13.73 5.98 35.85
CA GLY A 389 -12.80 5.18 36.65
C GLY A 389 -11.96 5.98 37.67
#